data_6508abddc76b32aebfd1a9a73006d7f1
#
_entry.id   6508abddc76b32aebfd1a9a73006d7f1
#
_cell.length_a   1.000
_cell.length_b   1.000
_cell.length_c   1.000
_cell.angle_alpha   90.00
_cell.angle_beta   90.00
_cell.angle_gamma   90.00
#
_symmetry.space_group_name_H-M   'P 1'
#
loop_
_entity.id
_entity.type
_entity.pdbx_description
1 polymer ?
#
loop_
_entity_poly.entity_id
_entity_poly.type
_entity_poly.pdbx_seq_one_letter_code
_entity_poly.pdbx_strand_id
1 'polypeptide(L)'
;MNEICTGPPRISMPKPQILTYIDAGTSDGTSRLMRTIGQQLRPGAYEIRAVMADDIKHDAELFDDAALFVMPGGADLPYCTALNGGPNGRIRKFVEEGGAYLGICAGAYYACRELAFHAGTDGAICGTRELSFVDALAVGSLPELTGGVTYDGTPRSAAAVEIRTTDRLTDAPMSLYTYYHGGCRFDFGHAPSPNVQILAVYTGIEGAPPAIVSSRVGKGRAILTGVHLETSERECRDALRGHTDMTTHVDVCQRLGETGTVRLAVFRQLLVHAGLALR
;
A
#
# COMPACT_ATOMS: atom_id res chain seq x y z
N MET A 1 37.18 -46.77 -12.48
CA MET A 1 35.80 -46.57 -12.01
C MET A 1 35.83 -45.40 -11.03
N ASN A 2 35.37 -44.22 -11.44
CA ASN A 2 35.27 -43.04 -10.57
C ASN A 2 33.87 -43.01 -10.00
N GLU A 3 33.74 -43.29 -8.71
CA GLU A 3 32.49 -43.04 -7.98
C GLU A 3 32.27 -41.50 -7.81
N ILE A 4 31.23 -40.99 -8.45
CA ILE A 4 30.76 -39.62 -8.23
C ILE A 4 30.00 -39.63 -6.90
N CYS A 5 30.62 -39.14 -5.83
CA CYS A 5 29.96 -38.87 -4.57
C CYS A 5 28.92 -37.75 -4.80
N THR A 6 27.68 -38.12 -4.99
CA THR A 6 26.55 -37.18 -4.90
C THR A 6 26.30 -36.89 -3.42
N GLY A 7 26.66 -35.68 -2.99
CA GLY A 7 26.31 -35.19 -1.65
C GLY A 7 24.80 -35.20 -1.43
N PRO A 8 24.32 -35.22 -0.16
CA PRO A 8 22.90 -35.23 0.13
C PRO A 8 22.21 -34.02 -0.50
N PRO A 9 20.98 -34.16 -0.97
CA PRO A 9 20.22 -33.03 -1.54
C PRO A 9 20.15 -31.91 -0.49
N ARG A 10 20.54 -30.69 -0.87
CA ARG A 10 20.37 -29.52 -0.03
C ARG A 10 18.85 -29.29 0.12
N ILE A 11 18.31 -29.57 1.30
CA ILE A 11 16.96 -29.16 1.68
C ILE A 11 17.00 -27.63 1.72
N SER A 12 16.49 -26.97 0.70
CA SER A 12 16.34 -25.53 0.72
C SER A 12 15.24 -25.20 1.74
N MET A 13 15.56 -24.40 2.75
CA MET A 13 14.55 -23.85 3.65
C MET A 13 13.50 -23.10 2.82
N PRO A 14 12.21 -23.20 3.16
CA PRO A 14 11.17 -22.44 2.47
C PRO A 14 11.51 -20.94 2.53
N LYS A 15 11.28 -20.25 1.43
CA LYS A 15 11.55 -18.80 1.36
C LYS A 15 10.40 -18.07 1.99
N PRO A 16 10.68 -17.01 2.79
CA PRO A 16 9.61 -16.14 3.27
C PRO A 16 8.75 -15.62 2.12
N GLN A 17 7.43 -15.58 2.34
CA GLN A 17 6.46 -15.19 1.31
C GLN A 17 6.02 -13.73 1.49
N ILE A 18 5.76 -13.08 0.34
CA ILE A 18 5.02 -11.81 0.27
C ILE A 18 3.68 -12.14 -0.34
N LEU A 19 2.64 -12.13 0.48
CA LEU A 19 1.28 -12.42 0.07
C LEU A 19 0.61 -11.15 -0.44
N THR A 20 0.08 -11.15 -1.66
CA THR A 20 -0.63 -10.01 -2.22
C THR A 20 -2.06 -10.44 -2.55
N TYR A 21 -3.04 -9.76 -1.96
CA TYR A 21 -4.45 -9.99 -2.24
C TYR A 21 -4.79 -9.56 -3.68
N ILE A 22 -5.49 -10.43 -4.44
CA ILE A 22 -5.79 -10.20 -5.86
C ILE A 22 -7.26 -10.43 -6.23
N ASP A 23 -8.14 -10.62 -5.25
CA ASP A 23 -9.55 -10.96 -5.45
C ASP A 23 -10.44 -9.71 -5.53
N ALA A 24 -11.74 -9.89 -5.32
CA ALA A 24 -12.77 -8.87 -5.43
C ALA A 24 -12.36 -7.54 -4.77
N GLY A 25 -12.51 -6.46 -5.49
CA GLY A 25 -12.17 -5.11 -5.03
C GLY A 25 -10.79 -4.61 -5.45
N THR A 26 -9.88 -5.47 -5.90
CA THR A 26 -8.55 -5.05 -6.35
C THR A 26 -8.59 -4.37 -7.73
N SER A 27 -7.67 -3.44 -7.96
CA SER A 27 -7.51 -2.76 -9.24
C SER A 27 -6.58 -3.55 -10.18
N ASP A 28 -6.64 -3.24 -11.48
CA ASP A 28 -5.73 -3.78 -12.50
C ASP A 28 -4.24 -3.45 -12.22
N GLY A 29 -3.99 -2.46 -11.33
CA GLY A 29 -2.66 -2.10 -10.87
C GLY A 29 -1.96 -3.14 -10.01
N THR A 30 -2.69 -4.10 -9.45
CA THR A 30 -2.15 -5.06 -8.46
C THR A 30 -1.01 -5.92 -9.02
N SER A 31 -1.10 -6.37 -10.26
CA SER A 31 -0.03 -7.12 -10.91
C SER A 31 1.25 -6.30 -11.12
N ARG A 32 1.10 -4.99 -11.36
CA ARG A 32 2.23 -4.04 -11.45
C ARG A 32 2.87 -3.83 -10.08
N LEU A 33 2.08 -3.64 -9.04
CA LEU A 33 2.54 -3.54 -7.65
C LEU A 33 3.39 -4.75 -7.26
N MET A 34 2.91 -5.97 -7.49
CA MET A 34 3.66 -7.21 -7.22
C MET A 34 5.02 -7.23 -7.94
N ARG A 35 5.05 -6.82 -9.22
CA ARG A 35 6.28 -6.73 -10.01
C ARG A 35 7.22 -5.68 -9.43
N THR A 36 6.73 -4.50 -9.08
CA THR A 36 7.54 -3.42 -8.51
C THR A 36 8.14 -3.85 -7.17
N ILE A 37 7.38 -4.49 -6.28
CA ILE A 37 7.91 -5.08 -5.04
C ILE A 37 9.04 -6.05 -5.37
N GLY A 38 8.80 -7.02 -6.26
CA GLY A 38 9.78 -8.05 -6.63
C GLY A 38 11.10 -7.48 -7.16
N GLN A 39 11.04 -6.38 -7.90
CA GLN A 39 12.23 -5.70 -8.42
C GLN A 39 13.10 -5.05 -7.32
N GLN A 40 12.53 -4.71 -6.16
CA GLN A 40 13.27 -4.13 -5.06
C GLN A 40 13.91 -5.16 -4.14
N LEU A 41 13.38 -6.36 -4.10
CA LEU A 41 13.84 -7.42 -3.20
C LEU A 41 15.19 -8.01 -3.62
N ARG A 42 15.95 -8.48 -2.65
CA ARG A 42 17.14 -9.28 -2.93
C ARG A 42 16.75 -10.54 -3.72
N PRO A 43 17.41 -10.82 -4.86
CA PRO A 43 17.07 -11.97 -5.70
C PRO A 43 17.03 -13.28 -4.91
N GLY A 44 15.93 -14.00 -5.03
CA GLY A 44 15.75 -15.29 -4.40
C GLY A 44 15.52 -15.29 -2.89
N ALA A 45 15.41 -14.11 -2.24
CA ALA A 45 15.16 -14.00 -0.80
C ALA A 45 13.69 -14.21 -0.43
N TYR A 46 12.78 -13.91 -1.32
CA TYR A 46 11.33 -14.01 -1.08
C TYR A 46 10.64 -14.67 -2.26
N GLU A 47 9.47 -15.25 -1.98
CA GLU A 47 8.48 -15.64 -2.98
C GLU A 47 7.31 -14.66 -2.93
N ILE A 48 6.84 -14.17 -4.10
CA ILE A 48 5.66 -13.31 -4.18
C ILE A 48 4.49 -14.17 -4.62
N ARG A 49 3.52 -14.35 -3.72
CA ARG A 49 2.33 -15.16 -3.95
C ARG A 49 1.08 -14.27 -4.05
N ALA A 50 0.33 -14.43 -5.10
CA ALA A 50 -1.02 -13.91 -5.21
C ALA A 50 -1.97 -14.76 -4.37
N VAL A 51 -2.85 -14.11 -3.59
CA VAL A 51 -3.80 -14.80 -2.71
C VAL A 51 -5.20 -14.26 -2.88
N MET A 52 -6.17 -15.16 -2.82
CA MET A 52 -7.59 -14.86 -2.90
C MET A 52 -8.25 -14.97 -1.52
N ALA A 53 -9.50 -14.52 -1.41
CA ALA A 53 -10.26 -14.62 -0.17
C ALA A 53 -10.40 -16.08 0.31
N ASP A 54 -10.53 -17.02 -0.63
CA ASP A 54 -10.63 -18.44 -0.33
C ASP A 54 -9.33 -19.03 0.26
N ASP A 55 -8.15 -18.58 -0.22
CA ASP A 55 -6.88 -18.97 0.39
C ASP A 55 -6.82 -18.48 1.86
N ILE A 56 -7.23 -17.22 2.09
CA ILE A 56 -7.24 -16.66 3.44
C ILE A 56 -8.24 -17.37 4.35
N LYS A 57 -9.33 -17.88 3.82
CA LYS A 57 -10.36 -18.61 4.59
C LYS A 57 -9.92 -20.02 4.95
N HIS A 58 -9.30 -20.74 4.02
CA HIS A 58 -9.23 -22.20 4.07
C HIS A 58 -7.80 -22.76 4.15
N ASP A 59 -6.76 -22.06 3.65
CA ASP A 59 -5.37 -22.50 3.77
C ASP A 59 -4.85 -22.22 5.18
N ALA A 60 -4.79 -23.23 6.04
CA ALA A 60 -4.40 -23.10 7.44
C ALA A 60 -2.96 -22.59 7.60
N GLU A 61 -2.07 -22.97 6.68
CA GLU A 61 -0.63 -22.66 6.72
C GLU A 61 -0.25 -21.40 5.94
N LEU A 62 -1.24 -20.69 5.36
CA LEU A 62 -1.02 -19.53 4.48
C LEU A 62 -0.02 -18.50 5.04
N PHE A 63 -0.07 -18.26 6.33
CA PHE A 63 0.72 -17.21 6.99
C PHE A 63 2.01 -17.73 7.66
N ASP A 64 2.27 -19.03 7.70
CA ASP A 64 3.39 -19.61 8.46
C ASP A 64 4.76 -19.11 7.99
N ASP A 65 4.94 -19.01 6.68
CA ASP A 65 6.16 -18.46 6.05
C ASP A 65 5.98 -17.02 5.52
N ALA A 66 4.89 -16.34 5.86
CA ALA A 66 4.64 -15.00 5.37
C ALA A 66 5.48 -13.94 6.12
N ALA A 67 6.11 -13.04 5.38
CA ALA A 67 6.80 -11.88 5.93
C ALA A 67 5.98 -10.60 5.77
N LEU A 68 5.19 -10.48 4.69
CA LEU A 68 4.38 -9.31 4.37
C LEU A 68 3.05 -9.75 3.76
N PHE A 69 1.96 -9.14 4.21
CA PHE A 69 0.66 -9.18 3.54
C PHE A 69 0.37 -7.81 2.91
N VAL A 70 0.09 -7.80 1.61
CA VAL A 70 -0.17 -6.57 0.84
C VAL A 70 -1.64 -6.52 0.46
N MET A 71 -2.33 -5.46 0.90
CA MET A 71 -3.68 -5.11 0.47
C MET A 71 -3.59 -3.93 -0.49
N PRO A 72 -3.84 -4.14 -1.80
CA PRO A 72 -3.62 -3.12 -2.83
C PRO A 72 -4.71 -2.04 -2.87
N GLY A 73 -4.57 -1.13 -3.85
CA GLY A 73 -5.61 -0.18 -4.21
C GLY A 73 -6.79 -0.83 -4.94
N GLY A 74 -7.93 -0.13 -4.96
CA GLY A 74 -9.17 -0.59 -5.57
C GLY A 74 -10.39 -0.05 -4.84
N ALA A 75 -11.28 -0.93 -4.37
CA ALA A 75 -12.48 -0.61 -3.59
C ALA A 75 -12.52 -1.43 -2.29
N ASP A 76 -12.72 -0.78 -1.16
CA ASP A 76 -12.65 -1.42 0.16
C ASP A 76 -13.93 -2.18 0.56
N LEU A 77 -15.09 -1.79 0.06
CA LEU A 77 -16.34 -2.50 0.37
C LEU A 77 -16.35 -3.97 -0.10
N PRO A 78 -15.88 -4.31 -1.32
CA PRO A 78 -15.65 -5.70 -1.68
C PRO A 78 -14.67 -6.44 -0.76
N TYR A 79 -13.64 -5.77 -0.23
CA TYR A 79 -12.75 -6.37 0.78
C TYR A 79 -13.52 -6.71 2.05
N CYS A 80 -14.38 -5.80 2.54
CA CYS A 80 -15.25 -6.07 3.68
C CYS A 80 -16.14 -7.27 3.43
N THR A 81 -16.78 -7.34 2.26
CA THR A 81 -17.70 -8.45 1.90
C THR A 81 -16.97 -9.79 1.89
N ALA A 82 -15.73 -9.82 1.37
CA ALA A 82 -14.97 -11.06 1.20
C ALA A 82 -14.28 -11.53 2.48
N LEU A 83 -13.82 -10.58 3.35
CA LEU A 83 -12.83 -10.87 4.37
C LEU A 83 -13.27 -10.56 5.82
N ASN A 84 -14.41 -9.86 6.06
CA ASN A 84 -14.87 -9.61 7.42
C ASN A 84 -15.08 -10.91 8.20
N GLY A 85 -14.80 -10.87 9.49
CA GLY A 85 -14.87 -12.01 10.42
C GLY A 85 -13.59 -12.85 10.43
N GLY A 86 -13.69 -14.15 10.20
CA GLY A 86 -12.59 -15.10 10.32
C GLY A 86 -11.33 -14.74 9.50
N PRO A 87 -11.45 -14.41 8.20
CA PRO A 87 -10.30 -14.02 7.39
C PRO A 87 -9.54 -12.81 7.94
N ASN A 88 -10.25 -11.76 8.36
CA ASN A 88 -9.63 -10.61 9.02
C ASN A 88 -8.99 -10.99 10.36
N GLY A 89 -9.59 -11.89 11.12
CA GLY A 89 -9.00 -12.45 12.33
C GLY A 89 -7.64 -13.10 12.07
N ARG A 90 -7.51 -13.83 10.96
CA ARG A 90 -6.24 -14.45 10.54
C ARG A 90 -5.20 -13.42 10.11
N ILE A 91 -5.58 -12.43 9.30
CA ILE A 91 -4.70 -11.33 8.90
C ILE A 91 -4.21 -10.57 10.16
N ARG A 92 -5.12 -10.27 11.08
CA ARG A 92 -4.78 -9.62 12.35
C ARG A 92 -3.79 -10.43 13.16
N LYS A 93 -4.07 -11.72 13.37
CA LYS A 93 -3.19 -12.63 14.11
C LYS A 93 -1.79 -12.68 13.49
N PHE A 94 -1.68 -12.80 12.17
CA PHE A 94 -0.41 -12.78 11.46
C PHE A 94 0.41 -11.52 11.79
N VAL A 95 -0.23 -10.34 11.75
CA VAL A 95 0.47 -9.08 12.08
C VAL A 95 0.83 -9.02 13.56
N GLU A 96 -0.09 -9.38 14.47
CA GLU A 96 0.15 -9.38 15.92
C GLU A 96 1.30 -10.30 16.32
N GLU A 97 1.53 -11.40 15.59
CA GLU A 97 2.60 -12.37 15.85
C GLU A 97 3.96 -11.96 15.25
N GLY A 98 4.01 -10.89 14.44
CA GLY A 98 5.28 -10.32 13.96
C GLY A 98 5.34 -10.06 12.46
N GLY A 99 4.30 -10.43 11.71
CA GLY A 99 4.19 -10.14 10.29
C GLY A 99 4.00 -8.64 10.01
N ALA A 100 4.14 -8.26 8.75
CA ALA A 100 3.89 -6.90 8.29
C ALA A 100 2.64 -6.82 7.40
N TYR A 101 1.90 -5.71 7.49
CA TYR A 101 0.80 -5.35 6.61
C TYR A 101 1.17 -4.09 5.83
N LEU A 102 0.95 -4.09 4.51
CA LEU A 102 1.06 -2.91 3.66
C LEU A 102 -0.28 -2.66 2.97
N GLY A 103 -0.99 -1.61 3.40
CA GLY A 103 -2.22 -1.16 2.78
C GLY A 103 -1.99 0.06 1.89
N ILE A 104 -2.40 -0.02 0.62
CA ILE A 104 -2.25 1.06 -0.37
C ILE A 104 -3.64 1.52 -0.81
N CYS A 105 -3.92 2.83 -0.76
CA CYS A 105 -5.18 3.43 -1.19
C CYS A 105 -6.39 2.72 -0.52
N ALA A 106 -7.17 1.93 -1.24
CA ALA A 106 -8.27 1.13 -0.68
C ALA A 106 -7.82 0.22 0.47
N GLY A 107 -6.64 -0.39 0.38
CA GLY A 107 -6.05 -1.20 1.45
C GLY A 107 -5.68 -0.39 2.68
N ALA A 108 -5.40 0.91 2.54
CA ALA A 108 -5.17 1.81 3.66
C ALA A 108 -6.49 2.20 4.35
N TYR A 109 -7.53 2.53 3.58
CA TYR A 109 -8.88 2.74 4.13
C TYR A 109 -9.36 1.53 4.92
N TYR A 110 -9.19 0.34 4.35
CA TYR A 110 -9.61 -0.94 4.92
C TYR A 110 -8.97 -1.28 6.26
N ALA A 111 -7.78 -0.76 6.53
CA ALA A 111 -7.02 -1.06 7.74
C ALA A 111 -7.02 0.08 8.78
N CYS A 112 -7.67 1.21 8.51
CA CYS A 112 -7.96 2.24 9.51
C CYS A 112 -9.13 1.83 10.43
N ARG A 113 -9.25 2.49 11.59
CA ARG A 113 -10.41 2.33 12.47
C ARG A 113 -11.69 2.77 11.79
N GLU A 114 -11.65 3.90 11.12
CA GLU A 114 -12.79 4.50 10.42
C GLU A 114 -12.36 5.08 9.07
N LEU A 115 -13.29 5.21 8.17
CA LEU A 115 -13.11 5.96 6.95
C LEU A 115 -14.29 6.90 6.68
N ALA A 116 -13.99 7.99 5.96
CA ALA A 116 -14.94 8.92 5.41
C ALA A 116 -14.50 9.24 3.97
N PHE A 117 -15.04 8.49 3.01
CA PHE A 117 -14.80 8.69 1.59
C PHE A 117 -16.00 9.41 1.00
N HIS A 118 -15.78 10.53 0.28
CA HIS A 118 -16.81 11.39 -0.28
C HIS A 118 -17.87 11.85 0.74
N ALA A 119 -17.47 12.07 1.99
CA ALA A 119 -18.39 12.47 3.04
C ALA A 119 -19.22 13.71 2.64
N GLY A 120 -20.53 13.65 2.90
CA GLY A 120 -21.47 14.73 2.55
C GLY A 120 -22.01 14.68 1.11
N THR A 121 -21.74 13.62 0.35
CA THR A 121 -22.31 13.37 -0.99
C THR A 121 -23.17 12.12 -1.00
N ASP A 122 -23.98 11.95 -2.05
CA ASP A 122 -24.81 10.73 -2.23
C ASP A 122 -23.94 9.45 -2.43
N GLY A 123 -22.70 9.61 -2.84
CA GLY A 123 -21.73 8.53 -2.99
C GLY A 123 -20.85 8.29 -1.76
N ALA A 124 -21.22 8.81 -0.58
CA ALA A 124 -20.43 8.70 0.62
C ALA A 124 -20.29 7.23 1.09
N ILE A 125 -19.04 6.83 1.37
CA ILE A 125 -18.73 5.58 2.04
C ILE A 125 -18.08 5.93 3.38
N CYS A 126 -18.79 5.71 4.47
CA CYS A 126 -18.35 6.04 5.82
C CYS A 126 -18.54 4.86 6.76
N GLY A 127 -17.75 4.78 7.80
CA GLY A 127 -17.94 3.81 8.88
C GLY A 127 -16.65 3.12 9.33
N THR A 128 -16.81 2.21 10.28
CA THR A 128 -15.69 1.45 10.86
C THR A 128 -15.18 0.33 9.95
N ARG A 129 -13.92 -0.04 10.17
CA ARG A 129 -13.29 -1.19 9.51
C ARG A 129 -12.72 -2.14 10.55
N GLU A 130 -12.84 -3.42 10.25
CA GLU A 130 -12.60 -4.50 11.21
C GLU A 130 -11.11 -4.66 11.55
N LEU A 131 -10.20 -4.48 10.57
CA LEU A 131 -8.76 -4.59 10.82
C LEU A 131 -8.26 -3.51 11.79
N SER A 132 -8.68 -2.27 11.66
CA SER A 132 -8.39 -1.20 12.63
C SER A 132 -6.94 -1.20 13.15
N PHE A 133 -5.95 -1.37 12.27
CA PHE A 133 -4.53 -1.38 12.64
C PHE A 133 -4.01 0.00 13.00
N VAL A 134 -4.66 1.04 12.48
CA VAL A 134 -4.37 2.45 12.79
C VAL A 134 -5.62 3.09 13.36
N ASP A 135 -5.51 3.62 14.57
CA ASP A 135 -6.59 4.37 15.23
C ASP A 135 -6.66 5.80 14.66
N ALA A 136 -7.20 5.90 13.45
CA ALA A 136 -7.40 7.14 12.72
C ALA A 136 -8.66 7.07 11.86
N LEU A 137 -9.15 8.24 11.44
CA LEU A 137 -10.11 8.40 10.37
C LEU A 137 -9.35 8.56 9.04
N ALA A 138 -9.53 7.63 8.11
CA ALA A 138 -9.04 7.77 6.74
C ALA A 138 -10.01 8.65 5.94
N VAL A 139 -9.61 9.88 5.61
CA VAL A 139 -10.45 10.86 4.91
C VAL A 139 -10.05 10.94 3.44
N GLY A 140 -11.01 10.80 2.53
CA GLY A 140 -10.81 10.94 1.07
C GLY A 140 -12.14 10.96 0.29
N SER A 141 -12.12 11.10 -1.03
CA SER A 141 -10.98 11.55 -1.81
C SER A 141 -10.60 12.98 -1.42
N LEU A 142 -9.44 13.46 -1.90
CA LEU A 142 -8.89 14.76 -1.54
C LEU A 142 -8.91 15.69 -2.78
N PRO A 143 -10.02 16.39 -3.07
CA PRO A 143 -10.13 17.27 -4.23
C PRO A 143 -9.08 18.39 -4.26
N GLU A 144 -8.56 18.79 -3.10
CA GLU A 144 -7.48 19.77 -2.96
C GLU A 144 -6.21 19.36 -3.74
N LEU A 145 -5.99 18.06 -3.87
CA LEU A 145 -4.82 17.49 -4.58
C LEU A 145 -5.04 17.33 -6.09
N THR A 146 -6.28 17.41 -6.55
CA THR A 146 -6.70 17.13 -7.93
C THR A 146 -7.28 18.36 -8.64
N GLY A 147 -6.98 19.57 -8.13
CA GLY A 147 -7.49 20.81 -8.70
C GLY A 147 -9.02 20.96 -8.55
N GLY A 148 -9.61 20.39 -7.51
CA GLY A 148 -11.06 20.43 -7.25
C GLY A 148 -11.84 19.29 -7.91
N VAL A 149 -11.18 18.39 -8.65
CA VAL A 149 -11.84 17.24 -9.29
C VAL A 149 -12.12 16.16 -8.25
N THR A 150 -13.38 15.86 -8.03
CA THR A 150 -13.77 14.73 -7.17
C THR A 150 -13.48 13.39 -7.85
N TYR A 151 -13.03 12.41 -7.10
CA TYR A 151 -12.79 11.07 -7.61
C TYR A 151 -14.08 10.43 -8.12
N ASP A 152 -14.04 9.94 -9.35
CA ASP A 152 -15.15 9.29 -10.03
C ASP A 152 -14.76 7.92 -10.62
N GLY A 153 -13.58 7.41 -10.26
CA GLY A 153 -13.02 6.17 -10.81
C GLY A 153 -12.33 6.34 -12.16
N THR A 154 -12.49 7.50 -12.80
CA THR A 154 -11.84 7.78 -14.10
C THR A 154 -10.47 8.42 -13.91
N PRO A 155 -9.57 8.33 -14.91
CA PRO A 155 -8.26 8.98 -14.84
C PRO A 155 -8.29 10.51 -14.69
N ARG A 156 -9.41 11.18 -14.90
CA ARG A 156 -9.57 12.64 -14.73
C ARG A 156 -9.24 13.12 -13.31
N SER A 157 -9.46 12.25 -12.33
CA SER A 157 -9.16 12.52 -10.90
C SER A 157 -7.77 12.02 -10.47
N ALA A 158 -6.92 11.60 -11.41
CA ALA A 158 -5.54 11.24 -11.12
C ALA A 158 -4.64 12.49 -11.05
N ALA A 159 -3.69 12.49 -10.13
CA ALA A 159 -2.74 13.59 -9.95
C ALA A 159 -1.33 13.09 -9.59
N ALA A 160 -0.32 13.88 -9.93
CA ALA A 160 0.99 13.80 -9.31
C ALA A 160 1.00 14.76 -8.11
N VAL A 161 1.00 14.20 -6.91
CA VAL A 161 0.93 14.97 -5.67
C VAL A 161 2.29 15.00 -4.98
N GLU A 162 2.64 16.14 -4.41
CA GLU A 162 3.87 16.24 -3.64
C GLU A 162 3.63 15.76 -2.21
N ILE A 163 4.51 14.87 -1.76
CA ILE A 163 4.62 14.47 -0.36
C ILE A 163 6.03 14.77 0.15
N ARG A 164 6.16 14.92 1.46
CA ARG A 164 7.45 15.03 2.14
C ARG A 164 7.58 13.94 3.19
N THR A 165 8.66 13.16 3.11
CA THR A 165 8.99 12.15 4.13
C THR A 165 9.37 12.80 5.45
N THR A 166 9.29 12.04 6.53
CA THR A 166 9.79 12.43 7.85
C THR A 166 11.11 11.68 8.16
N ASP A 167 11.78 12.07 9.24
CA ASP A 167 12.94 11.37 9.81
C ASP A 167 12.63 9.94 10.30
N ARG A 168 11.36 9.55 10.32
CA ARG A 168 10.93 8.19 10.66
C ARG A 168 11.04 7.22 9.49
N LEU A 169 11.08 7.73 8.26
CA LEU A 169 11.16 6.91 7.05
C LEU A 169 12.52 7.04 6.35
N THR A 170 13.10 8.24 6.31
CA THR A 170 14.36 8.52 5.63
C THR A 170 15.30 9.29 6.55
N ASP A 171 16.63 9.14 6.39
CA ASP A 171 17.63 9.80 7.23
C ASP A 171 17.50 11.34 7.24
N ALA A 172 16.99 11.90 6.14
CA ALA A 172 16.62 13.31 6.03
C ALA A 172 15.28 13.42 5.29
N PRO A 173 14.40 14.38 5.67
CA PRO A 173 13.15 14.61 4.95
C PRO A 173 13.39 14.93 3.47
N MET A 174 12.63 14.25 2.60
CA MET A 174 12.72 14.38 1.13
C MET A 174 11.34 14.72 0.56
N SER A 175 11.30 15.68 -0.37
CA SER A 175 10.10 15.95 -1.18
C SER A 175 10.13 15.18 -2.49
N LEU A 176 8.99 14.65 -2.89
CA LEU A 176 8.84 13.88 -4.13
C LEU A 176 7.40 13.93 -4.64
N TYR A 177 7.25 13.77 -5.95
CA TYR A 177 5.95 13.53 -6.56
C TYR A 177 5.61 12.04 -6.56
N THR A 178 4.36 11.72 -6.20
CA THR A 178 3.81 10.36 -6.24
C THR A 178 2.43 10.36 -6.89
N TYR A 179 2.05 9.22 -7.44
CA TYR A 179 0.73 9.07 -8.06
C TYR A 179 -0.36 9.04 -6.98
N TYR A 180 -1.41 9.80 -7.22
CA TYR A 180 -2.60 9.88 -6.38
C TYR A 180 -3.85 9.63 -7.22
N HIS A 181 -4.75 8.77 -6.74
CA HIS A 181 -6.03 8.51 -7.39
C HIS A 181 -7.05 8.00 -6.36
N GLY A 182 -7.75 8.93 -5.71
CA GLY A 182 -8.80 8.61 -4.72
C GLY A 182 -8.31 8.08 -3.37
N GLY A 183 -7.03 8.25 -3.04
CA GLY A 183 -6.51 7.81 -1.74
C GLY A 183 -6.90 8.73 -0.57
N CYS A 184 -6.37 8.45 0.62
CA CYS A 184 -6.72 9.15 1.86
C CYS A 184 -5.58 9.97 2.45
N ARG A 185 -5.96 10.88 3.33
CA ARG A 185 -5.14 11.38 4.45
C ARG A 185 -5.59 10.72 5.75
N PHE A 186 -4.72 10.72 6.75
CA PHE A 186 -5.04 10.15 8.06
C PHE A 186 -5.29 11.26 9.06
N ASP A 187 -6.50 11.27 9.66
CA ASP A 187 -6.91 12.22 10.66
C ASP A 187 -7.02 11.51 12.02
N PHE A 188 -6.23 11.95 12.98
CA PHE A 188 -6.21 11.37 14.31
C PHE A 188 -7.15 12.07 15.29
N GLY A 189 -7.68 13.25 14.94
CA GLY A 189 -8.52 14.05 15.84
C GLY A 189 -7.81 14.56 17.12
N HIS A 190 -6.68 13.94 17.44
CA HIS A 190 -5.81 14.22 18.60
C HIS A 190 -4.36 13.83 18.27
N ALA A 191 -3.43 13.94 19.20
CA ALA A 191 -2.08 13.43 19.00
C ALA A 191 -2.12 11.91 18.70
N PRO A 192 -1.38 11.42 17.69
CA PRO A 192 -1.31 9.99 17.40
C PRO A 192 -0.84 9.19 18.61
N SER A 193 -1.36 7.97 18.75
CA SER A 193 -0.86 7.01 19.75
C SER A 193 0.66 6.82 19.64
N PRO A 194 1.39 6.58 20.73
CA PRO A 194 2.83 6.29 20.72
C PRO A 194 3.24 5.12 19.80
N ASN A 195 2.31 4.25 19.46
CA ASN A 195 2.53 3.15 18.52
C ASN A 195 2.51 3.59 17.04
N VAL A 196 2.02 4.80 16.76
CA VAL A 196 1.88 5.34 15.41
C VAL A 196 3.04 6.27 15.08
N GLN A 197 3.59 6.11 13.88
CA GLN A 197 4.60 6.99 13.29
C GLN A 197 4.05 7.59 12.00
N ILE A 198 4.18 8.89 11.84
CA ILE A 198 3.93 9.58 10.57
C ILE A 198 5.20 9.43 9.74
N LEU A 199 5.08 8.79 8.58
CA LEU A 199 6.21 8.51 7.68
C LEU A 199 6.33 9.53 6.56
N ALA A 200 5.21 10.10 6.10
CA ALA A 200 5.18 11.19 5.13
C ALA A 200 3.90 12.01 5.29
N VAL A 201 3.95 13.27 4.81
CA VAL A 201 2.84 14.23 4.83
C VAL A 201 2.56 14.79 3.44
N TYR A 202 1.33 15.16 3.15
CA TYR A 202 0.97 15.94 1.96
C TYR A 202 1.44 17.38 2.12
N THR A 203 2.14 17.93 1.12
CA THR A 203 2.57 19.35 1.14
C THR A 203 1.54 20.26 0.46
N GLY A 204 0.70 19.72 -0.40
CA GLY A 204 -0.34 20.44 -1.13
C GLY A 204 -1.65 20.66 -0.37
N ILE A 205 -1.74 20.26 0.92
CA ILE A 205 -2.91 20.45 1.78
C ILE A 205 -2.49 21.27 3.00
N GLU A 206 -3.32 22.23 3.39
CA GLU A 206 -3.10 23.02 4.60
C GLU A 206 -2.97 22.13 5.83
N GLY A 207 -2.04 22.47 6.71
CA GLY A 207 -1.72 21.66 7.89
C GLY A 207 -0.85 20.44 7.60
N ALA A 208 -0.48 20.18 6.35
CA ALA A 208 0.36 19.06 5.92
C ALA A 208 -0.05 17.71 6.57
N PRO A 209 -1.30 17.24 6.33
CA PRO A 209 -1.81 16.03 6.98
C PRO A 209 -1.01 14.79 6.56
N PRO A 210 -0.99 13.73 7.40
CA PRO A 210 -0.30 12.49 7.10
C PRO A 210 -0.80 11.81 5.83
N ALA A 211 0.16 11.46 4.95
CA ALA A 211 -0.04 10.72 3.71
C ALA A 211 0.33 9.24 3.84
N ILE A 212 1.33 8.96 4.70
CA ILE A 212 1.82 7.62 4.98
C ILE A 212 2.05 7.50 6.49
N VAL A 213 1.52 6.44 7.07
CA VAL A 213 1.64 6.15 8.50
C VAL A 213 2.05 4.70 8.73
N SER A 214 2.67 4.44 9.87
CA SER A 214 2.95 3.09 10.37
C SER A 214 2.45 2.96 11.79
N SER A 215 1.87 1.81 12.12
CA SER A 215 1.45 1.46 13.47
C SER A 215 2.07 0.14 13.91
N ARG A 216 2.55 0.08 15.15
CA ARG A 216 2.92 -1.18 15.77
C ARG A 216 1.66 -1.92 16.19
N VAL A 217 1.55 -3.19 15.77
CA VAL A 217 0.41 -4.07 16.05
C VAL A 217 0.97 -5.36 16.66
N GLY A 218 0.85 -5.53 17.96
CA GLY A 218 1.50 -6.63 18.66
C GLY A 218 3.03 -6.61 18.47
N LYS A 219 3.59 -7.68 17.91
CA LYS A 219 5.01 -7.81 17.58
C LYS A 219 5.32 -7.29 16.17
N GLY A 220 4.32 -7.17 15.30
CA GLY A 220 4.47 -6.74 13.93
C GLY A 220 4.08 -5.28 13.70
N ARG A 221 3.74 -4.95 12.47
CA ARG A 221 3.37 -3.58 12.09
C ARG A 221 2.44 -3.52 10.89
N ALA A 222 1.66 -2.46 10.82
CA ALA A 222 0.91 -2.07 9.64
C ALA A 222 1.46 -0.76 9.08
N ILE A 223 1.62 -0.69 7.76
CA ILE A 223 2.00 0.51 7.02
C ILE A 223 0.84 0.84 6.10
N LEU A 224 0.31 2.06 6.19
CA LEU A 224 -0.80 2.53 5.39
C LEU A 224 -0.38 3.73 4.56
N THR A 225 -0.66 3.71 3.27
CA THR A 225 -0.34 4.80 2.35
C THR A 225 -1.56 5.23 1.55
N GLY A 226 -1.87 6.52 1.59
CA GLY A 226 -2.90 7.15 0.75
C GLY A 226 -2.42 7.44 -0.68
N VAL A 227 -1.16 7.19 -1.00
CA VAL A 227 -0.54 7.45 -2.30
C VAL A 227 0.09 6.19 -2.88
N HIS A 228 0.41 6.22 -4.18
CA HIS A 228 0.96 5.10 -4.93
C HIS A 228 2.45 5.32 -5.27
N LEU A 229 3.33 5.00 -4.32
CA LEU A 229 4.79 5.11 -4.53
C LEU A 229 5.31 4.11 -5.56
N GLU A 230 4.62 3.00 -5.75
CA GLU A 230 4.94 1.93 -6.70
C GLU A 230 4.69 2.34 -8.16
N THR A 231 3.87 3.37 -8.41
CA THR A 231 3.50 3.77 -9.77
C THR A 231 4.59 4.62 -10.41
N SER A 232 5.20 4.11 -11.46
CA SER A 232 6.20 4.84 -12.27
C SER A 232 5.55 5.76 -13.31
N GLU A 233 6.34 6.68 -13.88
CA GLU A 233 5.93 7.49 -15.04
C GLU A 233 5.42 6.62 -16.18
N ARG A 234 6.14 5.53 -16.51
CA ARG A 234 5.77 4.61 -17.57
C ARG A 234 4.42 3.95 -17.30
N GLU A 235 4.21 3.45 -16.08
CA GLU A 235 2.96 2.80 -15.69
C GLU A 235 1.79 3.78 -15.67
N CYS A 236 2.03 5.02 -15.24
CA CYS A 236 1.06 6.10 -15.34
C CYS A 236 0.68 6.34 -16.81
N ARG A 237 1.65 6.51 -17.69
CA ARG A 237 1.45 6.72 -19.13
C ARG A 237 0.69 5.56 -19.78
N ASP A 238 0.99 4.32 -19.39
CA ASP A 238 0.31 3.14 -19.90
C ASP A 238 -1.14 3.05 -19.42
N ALA A 239 -1.41 3.41 -18.14
CA ALA A 239 -2.77 3.44 -17.58
C ALA A 239 -3.66 4.54 -18.21
N LEU A 240 -3.05 5.63 -18.66
CA LEU A 240 -3.75 6.78 -19.25
C LEU A 240 -3.92 6.67 -20.77
N ARG A 241 -3.36 5.65 -21.40
CA ARG A 241 -3.52 5.43 -22.85
C ARG A 241 -4.99 5.21 -23.23
N GLY A 242 -5.43 5.96 -24.24
CA GLY A 242 -6.80 5.86 -24.78
C GLY A 242 -7.81 6.79 -24.07
N HIS A 243 -7.40 7.55 -23.06
CA HIS A 243 -8.22 8.61 -22.49
C HIS A 243 -8.01 9.94 -23.24
N THR A 244 -9.10 10.64 -23.55
CA THR A 244 -9.12 11.78 -24.48
C THR A 244 -8.57 13.09 -23.91
N ASP A 245 -8.41 13.20 -22.59
CA ASP A 245 -7.88 14.42 -21.95
C ASP A 245 -6.36 14.30 -21.72
N MET A 246 -5.62 14.39 -22.84
CA MET A 246 -4.17 14.16 -22.86
C MET A 246 -3.36 15.22 -22.13
N THR A 247 -3.84 16.47 -21.99
CA THR A 247 -3.01 17.58 -21.50
C THR A 247 -2.73 17.47 -20.01
N THR A 248 -3.75 17.19 -19.20
CA THR A 248 -3.62 16.99 -17.75
C THR A 248 -2.78 15.74 -17.45
N HIS A 249 -2.91 14.70 -18.26
CA HIS A 249 -2.19 13.44 -18.05
C HIS A 249 -0.70 13.53 -18.39
N VAL A 250 -0.32 14.36 -19.37
CA VAL A 250 1.10 14.61 -19.69
C VAL A 250 1.82 15.24 -18.50
N ASP A 251 1.22 16.23 -17.84
CA ASP A 251 1.79 16.88 -16.65
C ASP A 251 1.95 15.89 -15.48
N VAL A 252 0.94 15.06 -15.22
CA VAL A 252 1.02 14.01 -14.18
C VAL A 252 2.21 13.07 -14.43
N CYS A 253 2.33 12.54 -15.64
CA CYS A 253 3.41 11.62 -15.99
C CYS A 253 4.78 12.30 -15.91
N GLN A 254 4.90 13.55 -16.38
CA GLN A 254 6.14 14.32 -16.33
C GLN A 254 6.62 14.51 -14.89
N ARG A 255 5.77 15.00 -13.99
CA ARG A 255 6.10 15.19 -12.56
C ARG A 255 6.51 13.89 -11.89
N LEU A 256 5.84 12.78 -12.21
CA LEU A 256 6.25 11.47 -11.72
C LEU A 256 7.64 11.06 -12.22
N GLY A 257 8.02 11.46 -13.43
CA GLY A 257 9.36 11.25 -14.01
C GLY A 257 10.45 12.04 -13.29
N GLU A 258 10.17 13.31 -12.95
CA GLU A 258 11.12 14.22 -12.28
C GLU A 258 11.66 13.67 -10.96
N THR A 259 10.84 12.96 -10.21
CA THR A 259 11.23 12.37 -8.90
C THR A 259 11.27 10.85 -8.89
N GLY A 260 11.30 10.21 -10.06
CA GLY A 260 11.19 8.75 -10.19
C GLY A 260 12.20 7.97 -9.36
N THR A 261 13.47 8.38 -9.36
CA THR A 261 14.54 7.75 -8.56
C THR A 261 14.28 7.93 -7.06
N VAL A 262 13.90 9.15 -6.63
CA VAL A 262 13.62 9.47 -5.23
C VAL A 262 12.41 8.69 -4.76
N ARG A 263 11.33 8.65 -5.57
CA ARG A 263 10.12 7.89 -5.24
C ARG A 263 10.40 6.41 -5.04
N LEU A 264 11.20 5.82 -5.92
CA LEU A 264 11.59 4.42 -5.80
C LEU A 264 12.45 4.17 -4.56
N ALA A 265 13.35 5.10 -4.22
CA ALA A 265 14.15 5.01 -3.00
C ALA A 265 13.25 5.08 -1.75
N VAL A 266 12.26 5.98 -1.71
CA VAL A 266 11.29 6.06 -0.61
C VAL A 266 10.44 4.79 -0.54
N PHE A 267 10.00 4.23 -1.67
CA PHE A 267 9.27 2.95 -1.68
C PHE A 267 10.13 1.81 -1.11
N ARG A 268 11.41 1.77 -1.45
CA ARG A 268 12.37 0.82 -0.84
C ARG A 268 12.46 0.99 0.67
N GLN A 269 12.51 2.21 1.18
CA GLN A 269 12.53 2.47 2.62
C GLN A 269 11.25 1.99 3.30
N LEU A 270 10.07 2.10 2.66
CA LEU A 270 8.85 1.50 3.17
C LEU A 270 8.95 -0.03 3.28
N LEU A 271 9.53 -0.70 2.28
CA LEU A 271 9.73 -2.16 2.33
C LEU A 271 10.74 -2.56 3.41
N VAL A 272 11.82 -1.78 3.60
CA VAL A 272 12.74 -1.96 4.74
C VAL A 272 12.02 -1.74 6.07
N HIS A 273 11.19 -0.69 6.15
CA HIS A 273 10.38 -0.42 7.33
C HIS A 273 9.38 -1.55 7.61
N ALA A 274 8.92 -2.27 6.60
CA ALA A 274 8.14 -3.51 6.74
C ALA A 274 8.99 -4.73 7.16
N GLY A 275 10.30 -4.60 7.30
CA GLY A 275 11.21 -5.67 7.72
C GLY A 275 11.79 -6.51 6.57
N LEU A 276 11.64 -6.07 5.32
CA LEU A 276 12.14 -6.84 4.17
C LEU A 276 13.62 -6.55 3.86
N ALA A 277 14.34 -7.58 3.42
CA ALA A 277 15.70 -7.46 2.93
C ALA A 277 15.69 -7.10 1.43
N LEU A 278 16.30 -5.96 1.08
CA LEU A 278 16.38 -5.44 -0.27
C LEU A 278 17.71 -5.76 -0.96
N ARG A 279 17.77 -5.43 -2.25
CA ARG A 279 19.01 -5.47 -3.06
C ARG A 279 20.06 -4.50 -2.56
#